data_52e9f6f29cc0b738d63b18348ce9baa8
#
_entry.id   52e9f6f29cc0b738d63b18348ce9baa8
#
_cell.length_a   1.000
_cell.length_b   1.000
_cell.length_c   1.000
_cell.angle_alpha   90.00
_cell.angle_beta   90.00
_cell.angle_gamma   90.00
#
_symmetry.space_group_name_H-M   'P 1'
#
loop_
_entity.id
_entity.type
_entity.pdbx_description
1 polymer ?
#
loop_
_entity_poly.entity_id
_entity_poly.type
_entity_poly.pdbx_seq_one_letter_code
_entity_poly.pdbx_strand_id
1 'polypeptide(L)'
;MTTPNYEYYGLMVKYWDLLRGDTSTWSDRFFYLDVIKKYGQPVLDIGCGAGRLLIDYLSQGIDIDGVDNSPEMIALCRENAEKKGLQPNLHVQSMTALNLPRKYKTILVPSSSFQLLLEPEAPLQAMKSIYAHLESGGAFAAPFMTLWKEGDPLEGEFTGKATRPEDGATVRRTGWYRFDPVTNMTDTRDTWEVIKDGQVIESEIHEQAPATRSYTHAEAITLFKQAGFKDIQIFSADTFDPVKPTDTGFSLVGIKP
;
A
#
# COMPACT_ATOMS: atom_id res chain seq x y z
N MET A 1 17.23 20.56 2.35
CA MET A 1 17.23 19.30 1.58
C MET A 1 16.02 19.33 0.68
N THR A 2 16.10 18.89 -0.56
CA THR A 2 14.93 18.79 -1.44
C THR A 2 14.09 17.61 -0.97
N THR A 3 12.77 17.81 -0.83
CA THR A 3 11.82 16.72 -0.53
C THR A 3 11.94 15.63 -1.60
N PRO A 4 12.03 14.35 -1.23
CA PRO A 4 12.02 13.27 -2.19
C PRO A 4 10.76 13.29 -3.07
N ASN A 5 10.84 12.71 -4.26
CA ASN A 5 9.70 12.56 -5.18
C ASN A 5 8.92 11.24 -4.95
N TYR A 6 9.05 10.66 -3.77
CA TYR A 6 8.33 9.46 -3.31
C TYR A 6 7.80 9.68 -1.89
N GLU A 7 6.75 8.92 -1.55
CA GLU A 7 5.90 9.13 -0.38
C GLU A 7 6.59 8.86 0.95
N TYR A 8 7.32 7.73 1.04
CA TYR A 8 7.86 7.21 2.29
C TYR A 8 9.37 7.42 2.38
N TYR A 9 9.81 8.27 3.32
CA TYR A 9 11.23 8.60 3.57
C TYR A 9 11.49 8.94 5.04
N GLY A 10 12.76 9.05 5.43
CA GLY A 10 13.22 9.58 6.71
C GLY A 10 12.67 8.86 7.95
N LEU A 11 12.20 9.63 8.94
CA LEU A 11 11.68 9.08 10.20
C LEU A 11 10.42 8.23 9.98
N MET A 12 9.61 8.53 8.95
CA MET A 12 8.46 7.73 8.59
C MET A 12 8.92 6.29 8.24
N VAL A 13 9.91 6.11 7.37
CA VAL A 13 10.42 4.79 7.03
C VAL A 13 11.09 4.12 8.24
N LYS A 14 11.94 4.87 8.95
CA LYS A 14 12.70 4.36 10.11
C LYS A 14 11.81 3.73 11.19
N TYR A 15 10.62 4.30 11.41
CA TYR A 15 9.71 3.87 12.48
C TYR A 15 8.38 3.31 11.99
N TRP A 16 8.27 3.03 10.69
CA TRP A 16 7.04 2.52 10.09
C TRP A 16 6.55 1.23 10.74
N ASP A 17 7.43 0.23 10.83
CA ASP A 17 7.07 -1.07 11.40
C ASP A 17 6.85 -0.99 12.92
N LEU A 18 7.61 -0.14 13.62
CA LEU A 18 7.44 0.06 15.06
C LEU A 18 6.06 0.59 15.42
N LEU A 19 5.56 1.60 14.69
CA LEU A 19 4.24 2.19 14.94
C LEU A 19 3.11 1.31 14.43
N ARG A 20 3.34 0.52 13.38
CA ARG A 20 2.38 -0.44 12.85
C ARG A 20 2.13 -1.62 13.81
N GLY A 21 3.17 -2.05 14.53
CA GLY A 21 3.12 -3.16 15.48
C GLY A 21 2.93 -4.54 14.82
N ASP A 22 2.32 -5.46 15.57
CA ASP A 22 2.06 -6.81 15.05
C ASP A 22 0.90 -6.82 14.05
N THR A 23 1.20 -7.25 12.83
CA THR A 23 0.24 -7.36 11.71
C THR A 23 -0.09 -8.80 11.34
N SER A 24 0.35 -9.77 12.13
CA SER A 24 0.19 -11.21 11.84
C SER A 24 -1.26 -11.66 11.71
N THR A 25 -2.18 -10.95 12.37
CA THR A 25 -3.63 -11.24 12.40
C THR A 25 -4.45 -10.37 11.45
N TRP A 26 -3.83 -9.50 10.68
CA TRP A 26 -4.58 -8.63 9.75
C TRP A 26 -5.26 -9.44 8.65
N SER A 27 -6.51 -9.09 8.33
CA SER A 27 -7.36 -9.82 7.37
C SER A 27 -6.78 -9.85 5.96
N ASP A 28 -6.14 -8.76 5.52
CA ASP A 28 -5.55 -8.66 4.19
C ASP A 28 -4.47 -9.72 3.93
N ARG A 29 -3.73 -10.13 4.97
CA ARG A 29 -2.75 -11.21 4.91
C ARG A 29 -3.37 -12.53 4.43
N PHE A 30 -4.53 -12.87 4.94
CA PHE A 30 -5.23 -14.10 4.58
C PHE A 30 -5.93 -13.97 3.22
N PHE A 31 -6.55 -12.82 2.97
CA PHE A 31 -7.20 -12.53 1.69
C PHE A 31 -6.24 -12.69 0.51
N TYR A 32 -5.07 -12.03 0.54
CA TYR A 32 -4.10 -12.14 -0.54
C TYR A 32 -3.47 -13.51 -0.65
N LEU A 33 -3.25 -14.22 0.46
CA LEU A 33 -2.78 -15.60 0.42
C LEU A 33 -3.76 -16.50 -0.32
N ASP A 34 -5.07 -16.32 -0.13
CA ASP A 34 -6.09 -17.10 -0.82
C ASP A 34 -6.22 -16.69 -2.29
N VAL A 35 -6.01 -15.41 -2.64
CA VAL A 35 -5.87 -14.97 -4.03
C VAL A 35 -4.68 -15.68 -4.70
N ILE A 36 -3.52 -15.73 -4.04
CA ILE A 36 -2.33 -16.44 -4.56
C ILE A 36 -2.59 -17.94 -4.75
N LYS A 37 -3.22 -18.60 -3.77
CA LYS A 37 -3.58 -20.03 -3.89
C LYS A 37 -4.51 -20.30 -5.07
N LYS A 38 -5.45 -19.37 -5.33
CA LYS A 38 -6.45 -19.52 -6.39
C LYS A 38 -5.87 -19.29 -7.78
N TYR A 39 -4.99 -18.31 -7.95
CA TYR A 39 -4.52 -17.89 -9.29
C TYR A 39 -3.08 -18.31 -9.58
N GLY A 40 -2.29 -18.61 -8.55
CA GLY A 40 -0.95 -19.20 -8.68
C GLY A 40 0.20 -18.19 -8.62
N GLN A 41 1.37 -18.73 -8.87
CA GLN A 41 2.68 -18.07 -8.84
C GLN A 41 3.29 -18.04 -10.25
N PRO A 42 4.27 -17.16 -10.56
CA PRO A 42 4.93 -16.21 -9.65
C PRO A 42 4.03 -15.01 -9.25
N VAL A 43 4.35 -14.39 -8.12
CA VAL A 43 3.61 -13.27 -7.52
C VAL A 43 4.43 -11.98 -7.60
N LEU A 44 3.76 -10.84 -7.76
CA LEU A 44 4.35 -9.51 -7.61
C LEU A 44 3.60 -8.73 -6.52
N ASP A 45 4.33 -8.24 -5.52
CA ASP A 45 3.82 -7.32 -4.49
C ASP A 45 4.28 -5.89 -4.85
N ILE A 46 3.35 -5.04 -5.26
CA ILE A 46 3.60 -3.65 -5.64
C ILE A 46 3.23 -2.71 -4.48
N GLY A 47 4.15 -1.80 -4.14
CA GLY A 47 4.08 -1.05 -2.90
C GLY A 47 4.41 -1.94 -1.71
N CYS A 48 5.40 -2.83 -1.88
CA CYS A 48 5.75 -3.84 -0.87
C CYS A 48 6.26 -3.24 0.45
N GLY A 49 6.67 -1.95 0.44
CA GLY A 49 7.12 -1.22 1.62
C GLY A 49 8.26 -1.94 2.35
N ALA A 50 8.14 -2.07 3.66
CA ALA A 50 9.09 -2.79 4.52
C ALA A 50 9.00 -4.33 4.41
N GLY A 51 8.17 -4.86 3.51
CA GLY A 51 8.07 -6.29 3.20
C GLY A 51 7.09 -7.08 4.05
N ARG A 52 6.09 -6.44 4.65
CA ARG A 52 5.13 -7.08 5.56
C ARG A 52 4.50 -8.36 4.99
N LEU A 53 3.90 -8.29 3.81
CA LEU A 53 3.30 -9.44 3.13
C LEU A 53 4.35 -10.25 2.36
N LEU A 54 5.22 -9.58 1.63
CA LEU A 54 6.26 -10.19 0.81
C LEU A 54 7.12 -11.17 1.61
N ILE A 55 7.67 -10.74 2.75
CA ILE A 55 8.55 -11.57 3.59
C ILE A 55 7.77 -12.75 4.21
N ASP A 56 6.51 -12.51 4.61
CA ASP A 56 5.65 -13.57 5.13
C ASP A 56 5.40 -14.65 4.07
N TYR A 57 5.02 -14.27 2.86
CA TYR A 57 4.74 -15.21 1.78
C TYR A 57 6.02 -15.90 1.28
N LEU A 58 7.13 -15.19 1.17
CA LEU A 58 8.41 -15.77 0.81
C LEU A 58 8.85 -16.83 1.84
N SER A 59 8.59 -16.60 3.14
CA SER A 59 8.89 -17.57 4.20
C SER A 59 8.06 -18.85 4.11
N GLN A 60 6.92 -18.80 3.43
CA GLN A 60 6.04 -19.95 3.13
C GLN A 60 6.39 -20.64 1.82
N GLY A 61 7.48 -20.23 1.15
CA GLY A 61 7.93 -20.82 -0.11
C GLY A 61 7.20 -20.30 -1.36
N ILE A 62 6.50 -19.17 -1.25
CA ILE A 62 5.85 -18.52 -2.40
C ILE A 62 6.92 -17.79 -3.23
N ASP A 63 6.94 -18.05 -4.54
CA ASP A 63 7.78 -17.32 -5.51
C ASP A 63 7.21 -15.90 -5.71
N ILE A 64 7.80 -14.90 -5.03
CA ILE A 64 7.30 -13.54 -4.97
C ILE A 64 8.43 -12.52 -5.13
N ASP A 65 8.22 -11.52 -6.00
CA ASP A 65 9.06 -10.34 -6.15
C ASP A 65 8.38 -9.12 -5.54
N GLY A 66 9.16 -8.10 -5.16
CA GLY A 66 8.66 -6.85 -4.59
C GLY A 66 9.05 -5.62 -5.39
N VAL A 67 8.13 -4.67 -5.47
CA VAL A 67 8.36 -3.33 -6.04
C VAL A 67 7.88 -2.27 -5.07
N ASP A 68 8.69 -1.23 -4.89
CA ASP A 68 8.29 0.01 -4.22
C ASP A 68 8.97 1.20 -4.90
N ASN A 69 8.36 2.39 -4.87
CA ASN A 69 8.98 3.58 -5.43
C ASN A 69 9.95 4.26 -4.44
N SER A 70 9.89 3.93 -3.16
CA SER A 70 10.81 4.41 -2.13
C SER A 70 12.06 3.51 -2.04
N PRO A 71 13.25 4.03 -2.36
CA PRO A 71 14.49 3.29 -2.16
C PRO A 71 14.77 2.98 -0.68
N GLU A 72 14.29 3.83 0.23
CA GLU A 72 14.42 3.62 1.67
C GLU A 72 13.55 2.45 2.14
N MET A 73 12.31 2.34 1.65
CA MET A 73 11.44 1.19 1.92
C MET A 73 12.04 -0.11 1.38
N ILE A 74 12.58 -0.10 0.17
CA ILE A 74 13.27 -1.27 -0.41
C ILE A 74 14.50 -1.67 0.42
N ALA A 75 15.28 -0.71 0.92
CA ALA A 75 16.40 -0.99 1.80
C ALA A 75 15.93 -1.62 3.12
N LEU A 76 14.89 -1.07 3.74
CA LEU A 76 14.30 -1.62 4.97
C LEU A 76 13.70 -3.03 4.73
N CYS A 77 13.03 -3.25 3.60
CA CYS A 77 12.51 -4.57 3.23
C CYS A 77 13.63 -5.61 3.14
N ARG A 78 14.75 -5.25 2.51
CA ARG A 78 15.93 -6.13 2.40
C ARG A 78 16.49 -6.47 3.77
N GLU A 79 16.69 -5.45 4.62
CA GLU A 79 17.16 -5.64 5.99
C GLU A 79 16.24 -6.56 6.80
N ASN A 80 14.93 -6.36 6.70
CA ASN A 80 13.94 -7.19 7.38
C ASN A 80 13.93 -8.64 6.88
N ALA A 81 14.14 -8.85 5.58
CA ALA A 81 14.25 -10.19 4.99
C ALA A 81 15.53 -10.90 5.43
N GLU A 82 16.66 -10.19 5.44
CA GLU A 82 17.97 -10.72 5.87
C GLU A 82 17.93 -11.19 7.33
N LYS A 83 17.24 -10.47 8.22
CA LYS A 83 17.02 -10.89 9.63
C LYS A 83 16.31 -12.25 9.75
N LYS A 84 15.59 -12.67 8.69
CA LYS A 84 14.92 -13.98 8.58
C LYS A 84 15.64 -14.97 7.69
N GLY A 85 16.85 -14.64 7.20
CA GLY A 85 17.62 -15.48 6.29
C GLY A 85 17.03 -15.59 4.89
N LEU A 86 16.21 -14.61 4.47
CA LEU A 86 15.52 -14.58 3.18
C LEU A 86 16.18 -13.56 2.24
N GLN A 87 16.10 -13.84 0.93
CA GLN A 87 16.67 -12.98 -0.12
C GLN A 87 15.63 -12.71 -1.23
N PRO A 88 14.72 -11.74 -1.03
CA PRO A 88 13.73 -11.39 -2.03
C PRO A 88 14.33 -10.64 -3.22
N ASN A 89 13.75 -10.81 -4.41
CA ASN A 89 13.99 -9.95 -5.55
C ASN A 89 13.22 -8.64 -5.37
N LEU A 90 13.93 -7.53 -5.22
CA LEU A 90 13.37 -6.22 -4.93
C LEU A 90 13.78 -5.18 -5.97
N HIS A 91 12.81 -4.36 -6.42
CA HIS A 91 13.02 -3.34 -7.44
C HIS A 91 12.51 -1.99 -6.97
N VAL A 92 13.31 -0.93 -7.18
CA VAL A 92 12.87 0.47 -6.96
C VAL A 92 12.25 0.96 -8.27
N GLN A 93 10.91 0.92 -8.37
CA GLN A 93 10.17 1.34 -9.56
C GLN A 93 8.80 1.92 -9.20
N SER A 94 8.27 2.81 -10.03
CA SER A 94 6.87 3.25 -9.96
C SER A 94 5.94 2.21 -10.59
N MET A 95 4.79 1.98 -9.99
CA MET A 95 3.76 1.10 -10.54
C MET A 95 3.18 1.61 -11.87
N THR A 96 3.36 2.90 -12.20
CA THR A 96 2.95 3.48 -13.47
C THR A 96 3.87 3.12 -14.64
N ALA A 97 5.11 2.66 -14.35
CA ALA A 97 6.15 2.43 -15.35
C ALA A 97 7.01 1.22 -14.98
N LEU A 98 6.37 0.07 -14.74
CA LEU A 98 7.07 -1.18 -14.43
C LEU A 98 7.90 -1.65 -15.63
N ASN A 99 9.12 -2.10 -15.34
CA ASN A 99 10.00 -2.76 -16.30
C ASN A 99 10.71 -3.92 -15.59
N LEU A 100 10.01 -5.06 -15.48
CA LEU A 100 10.46 -6.23 -14.75
C LEU A 100 10.86 -7.35 -15.70
N PRO A 101 11.79 -8.23 -15.30
CA PRO A 101 12.36 -9.26 -16.18
C PRO A 101 11.39 -10.42 -16.49
N ARG A 102 10.28 -10.53 -15.75
CA ARG A 102 9.29 -11.61 -15.92
C ARG A 102 7.85 -11.12 -15.82
N LYS A 103 6.92 -12.01 -16.13
CA LYS A 103 5.49 -11.84 -15.91
C LYS A 103 5.04 -12.67 -14.70
N TYR A 104 3.85 -12.37 -14.21
CA TYR A 104 3.32 -12.91 -12.96
C TYR A 104 1.93 -13.51 -13.15
N LYS A 105 1.62 -14.57 -12.41
CA LYS A 105 0.27 -15.12 -12.30
C LYS A 105 -0.62 -14.30 -11.40
N THR A 106 -0.05 -13.75 -10.34
CA THR A 106 -0.79 -12.92 -9.39
C THR A 106 -0.01 -11.62 -9.15
N ILE A 107 -0.67 -10.49 -9.30
CA ILE A 107 -0.14 -9.17 -8.93
C ILE A 107 -1.02 -8.58 -7.83
N LEU A 108 -0.38 -8.10 -6.78
CA LEU A 108 -1.02 -7.49 -5.62
C LEU A 108 -0.58 -6.02 -5.49
N VAL A 109 -1.51 -5.14 -5.11
CA VAL A 109 -1.20 -3.79 -4.63
C VAL A 109 -1.89 -3.62 -3.29
N PRO A 110 -1.30 -4.09 -2.18
CA PRO A 110 -1.93 -4.08 -0.86
C PRO A 110 -2.09 -2.68 -0.27
N SER A 111 -2.88 -2.59 0.79
CA SER A 111 -3.13 -1.37 1.57
C SER A 111 -3.69 -0.25 0.67
N SER A 112 -3.32 1.00 0.92
CA SER A 112 -3.77 2.15 0.14
C SER A 112 -2.79 2.59 -0.95
N SER A 113 -1.82 1.75 -1.33
CA SER A 113 -0.74 2.14 -2.26
C SER A 113 -1.26 2.65 -3.61
N PHE A 114 -2.35 2.07 -4.13
CA PHE A 114 -2.96 2.53 -5.38
C PHE A 114 -3.60 3.93 -5.26
N GLN A 115 -4.05 4.31 -4.07
CA GLN A 115 -4.67 5.62 -3.80
C GLN A 115 -3.66 6.78 -3.73
N LEU A 116 -2.35 6.48 -3.73
CA LEU A 116 -1.27 7.46 -3.82
C LEU A 116 -1.02 7.94 -5.26
N LEU A 117 -1.74 7.42 -6.25
CA LEU A 117 -1.68 7.86 -7.64
C LEU A 117 -2.59 9.08 -7.84
N LEU A 118 -2.05 10.27 -7.66
CA LEU A 118 -2.80 11.52 -7.58
C LEU A 118 -2.98 12.20 -8.92
N GLU A 119 -1.98 12.08 -9.83
CA GLU A 119 -2.06 12.65 -11.17
C GLU A 119 -3.19 12.01 -11.97
N PRO A 120 -3.98 12.76 -12.76
CA PRO A 120 -5.19 12.27 -13.43
C PRO A 120 -4.97 11.01 -14.28
N GLU A 121 -3.83 10.91 -14.95
CA GLU A 121 -3.51 9.79 -15.85
C GLU A 121 -2.84 8.61 -15.13
N ALA A 122 -2.27 8.83 -13.95
CA ALA A 122 -1.46 7.84 -13.24
C ALA A 122 -2.21 6.55 -12.90
N PRO A 123 -3.49 6.57 -12.44
CA PRO A 123 -4.22 5.34 -12.16
C PRO A 123 -4.37 4.44 -13.38
N LEU A 124 -4.73 4.99 -14.54
CA LEU A 124 -4.86 4.20 -15.77
C LEU A 124 -3.51 3.73 -16.32
N GLN A 125 -2.46 4.54 -16.17
CA GLN A 125 -1.08 4.13 -16.53
C GLN A 125 -0.63 2.96 -15.67
N ALA A 126 -0.84 3.01 -14.34
CA ALA A 126 -0.54 1.91 -13.43
C ALA A 126 -1.31 0.64 -13.80
N MET A 127 -2.62 0.74 -14.04
CA MET A 127 -3.44 -0.40 -14.46
C MET A 127 -2.93 -1.06 -15.74
N LYS A 128 -2.54 -0.26 -16.75
CA LYS A 128 -1.95 -0.77 -18.01
C LYS A 128 -0.58 -1.41 -17.78
N SER A 129 0.25 -0.81 -16.94
CA SER A 129 1.56 -1.33 -16.57
C SER A 129 1.44 -2.68 -15.85
N ILE A 130 0.53 -2.78 -14.86
CA ILE A 130 0.20 -4.02 -14.16
C ILE A 130 -0.32 -5.09 -15.14
N TYR A 131 -1.28 -4.72 -15.99
CA TYR A 131 -1.84 -5.63 -16.99
C TYR A 131 -0.76 -6.19 -17.95
N ALA A 132 0.19 -5.36 -18.36
CA ALA A 132 1.30 -5.79 -19.22
C ALA A 132 2.20 -6.84 -18.56
N HIS A 133 2.35 -6.79 -17.23
CA HIS A 133 3.19 -7.72 -16.46
C HIS A 133 2.45 -8.97 -15.99
N LEU A 134 1.13 -9.08 -16.20
CA LEU A 134 0.40 -10.32 -15.96
C LEU A 134 0.57 -11.31 -17.12
N GLU A 135 0.60 -12.59 -16.78
CA GLU A 135 0.38 -13.69 -17.71
C GLU A 135 -1.10 -13.78 -18.13
N SER A 136 -1.38 -14.45 -19.24
CA SER A 136 -2.76 -14.81 -19.62
C SER A 136 -3.37 -15.74 -18.54
N GLY A 137 -4.61 -15.48 -18.14
CA GLY A 137 -5.27 -16.14 -17.03
C GLY A 137 -4.80 -15.67 -15.64
N GLY A 138 -3.87 -14.72 -15.58
CA GLY A 138 -3.38 -14.15 -14.33
C GLY A 138 -4.35 -13.15 -13.71
N ALA A 139 -4.21 -12.91 -12.39
CA ALA A 139 -5.09 -12.04 -11.60
C ALA A 139 -4.37 -10.83 -11.02
N PHE A 140 -5.06 -9.71 -11.01
CA PHE A 140 -4.69 -8.51 -10.25
C PHE A 140 -5.66 -8.27 -9.11
N ALA A 141 -5.14 -8.08 -7.88
CA ALA A 141 -5.93 -7.80 -6.68
C ALA A 141 -5.45 -6.52 -5.99
N ALA A 142 -6.38 -5.63 -5.66
CA ALA A 142 -6.11 -4.41 -4.91
C ALA A 142 -7.33 -3.97 -4.10
N PRO A 143 -7.12 -3.37 -2.90
CA PRO A 143 -8.14 -2.71 -2.14
C PRO A 143 -8.31 -1.27 -2.63
N PHE A 144 -9.50 -0.74 -2.40
CA PHE A 144 -9.85 0.65 -2.62
C PHE A 144 -10.67 1.16 -1.44
N MET A 145 -10.64 2.47 -1.22
CA MET A 145 -11.41 3.08 -0.14
C MET A 145 -12.15 4.32 -0.63
N THR A 146 -13.39 4.44 -0.20
CA THR A 146 -14.13 5.71 -0.19
C THR A 146 -13.75 6.41 1.11
N LEU A 147 -12.96 7.47 1.01
CA LEU A 147 -12.35 8.13 2.18
C LEU A 147 -13.32 9.03 2.94
N TRP A 148 -14.43 9.41 2.34
CA TRP A 148 -15.44 10.28 2.95
C TRP A 148 -16.83 9.96 2.40
N LYS A 149 -17.84 10.10 3.25
CA LYS A 149 -19.27 10.05 2.90
C LYS A 149 -19.97 11.31 3.38
N GLU A 150 -21.06 11.66 2.73
CA GLU A 150 -21.92 12.78 3.16
C GLU A 150 -22.34 12.62 4.63
N GLY A 151 -22.02 13.64 5.43
CA GLY A 151 -22.25 13.66 6.88
C GLY A 151 -21.02 13.33 7.72
N ASP A 152 -19.94 12.80 7.15
CA ASP A 152 -18.68 12.62 7.86
C ASP A 152 -17.94 13.96 8.05
N PRO A 153 -17.11 14.11 9.10
CA PRO A 153 -16.19 15.24 9.22
C PRO A 153 -15.25 15.33 8.02
N LEU A 154 -15.04 16.54 7.51
CA LEU A 154 -14.09 16.78 6.41
C LEU A 154 -12.64 16.80 6.88
N GLU A 155 -12.40 17.01 8.16
CA GLU A 155 -11.05 17.06 8.74
C GLU A 155 -11.00 16.34 10.07
N GLY A 156 -9.80 15.91 10.45
CA GLY A 156 -9.58 15.25 11.72
C GLY A 156 -8.10 15.14 12.05
N GLU A 157 -7.84 14.70 13.26
CA GLU A 157 -6.50 14.49 13.78
C GLU A 157 -6.32 13.05 14.22
N PHE A 158 -5.10 12.57 14.22
CA PHE A 158 -4.74 11.26 14.76
C PHE A 158 -3.39 11.31 15.48
N THR A 159 -3.21 10.39 16.43
CA THR A 159 -1.95 10.23 17.15
C THR A 159 -1.65 8.75 17.31
N GLY A 160 -0.43 8.37 16.95
CA GLY A 160 0.15 7.06 17.23
C GLY A 160 1.43 7.20 18.06
N LYS A 161 1.70 6.23 18.92
CA LYS A 161 2.95 6.18 19.69
C LYS A 161 3.41 4.76 19.93
N ALA A 162 4.73 4.56 19.96
CA ALA A 162 5.34 3.30 20.34
C ALA A 162 6.64 3.57 21.11
N THR A 163 7.09 2.59 21.90
CA THR A 163 8.36 2.67 22.61
C THR A 163 9.45 2.04 21.77
N ARG A 164 10.54 2.76 21.55
CA ARG A 164 11.72 2.28 20.86
C ARG A 164 12.46 1.27 21.73
N PRO A 165 12.65 0.01 21.27
CA PRO A 165 13.21 -1.06 22.13
C PRO A 165 14.64 -0.81 22.60
N GLU A 166 15.43 -0.12 21.78
CA GLU A 166 16.88 0.02 21.99
C GLU A 166 17.22 0.89 23.21
N ASP A 167 16.41 1.89 23.51
CA ASP A 167 16.73 2.89 24.53
C ASP A 167 15.53 3.44 25.29
N GLY A 168 14.33 2.89 25.07
CA GLY A 168 13.10 3.29 25.74
C GLY A 168 12.53 4.65 25.31
N ALA A 169 13.08 5.28 24.26
CA ALA A 169 12.52 6.53 23.74
C ALA A 169 11.12 6.29 23.14
N THR A 170 10.26 7.31 23.25
CA THR A 170 8.93 7.29 22.65
C THR A 170 9.01 7.80 21.22
N VAL A 171 8.60 7.00 20.24
CA VAL A 171 8.31 7.46 18.88
C VAL A 171 6.85 7.87 18.83
N ARG A 172 6.58 9.10 18.42
CA ARG A 172 5.23 9.66 18.29
C ARG A 172 4.99 10.13 16.86
N ARG A 173 3.85 9.76 16.29
CA ARG A 173 3.30 10.34 15.07
C ARG A 173 2.02 11.07 15.41
N THR A 174 1.94 12.36 15.10
CA THR A 174 0.71 13.15 15.14
C THR A 174 0.41 13.61 13.74
N GLY A 175 -0.83 13.51 13.33
CA GLY A 175 -1.22 13.90 12.00
C GLY A 175 -2.56 14.61 11.97
N TRP A 176 -2.74 15.38 10.92
CA TRP A 176 -3.96 16.05 10.54
C TRP A 176 -4.28 15.67 9.10
N TYR A 177 -5.58 15.53 8.81
CA TYR A 177 -6.07 15.33 7.46
C TYR A 177 -7.26 16.24 7.16
N ARG A 178 -7.41 16.59 5.87
CA ARG A 178 -8.58 17.27 5.35
C ARG A 178 -8.98 16.67 4.02
N PHE A 179 -10.25 16.24 3.92
CA PHE A 179 -10.84 15.74 2.69
C PHE A 179 -11.50 16.89 1.92
N ASP A 180 -11.26 16.94 0.61
CA ASP A 180 -11.93 17.85 -0.32
C ASP A 180 -12.97 17.05 -1.15
N PRO A 181 -14.28 17.25 -0.92
CA PRO A 181 -15.32 16.55 -1.67
C PRO A 181 -15.44 16.96 -3.14
N VAL A 182 -14.80 18.07 -3.56
CA VAL A 182 -14.80 18.49 -4.96
C VAL A 182 -13.78 17.70 -5.77
N THR A 183 -12.59 17.51 -5.23
CA THR A 183 -11.51 16.76 -5.89
C THR A 183 -11.51 15.28 -5.54
N ASN A 184 -12.24 14.86 -4.49
CA ASN A 184 -12.20 13.52 -3.89
C ASN A 184 -10.79 13.14 -3.40
N MET A 185 -10.03 14.10 -2.89
CA MET A 185 -8.69 13.91 -2.39
C MET A 185 -8.55 14.36 -0.94
N THR A 186 -7.55 13.82 -0.26
CA THR A 186 -7.23 14.16 1.12
C THR A 186 -5.86 14.84 1.16
N ASP A 187 -5.77 16.00 1.84
CA ASP A 187 -4.51 16.57 2.28
C ASP A 187 -4.10 15.96 3.62
N THR A 188 -2.80 15.82 3.86
CA THR A 188 -2.27 15.35 5.15
C THR A 188 -1.06 16.14 5.59
N ARG A 189 -0.90 16.25 6.92
CA ARG A 189 0.33 16.71 7.53
C ARG A 189 0.65 15.87 8.75
N ASP A 190 1.76 15.20 8.71
CA ASP A 190 2.25 14.31 9.76
C ASP A 190 3.50 14.88 10.40
N THR A 191 3.57 14.85 11.73
CA THR A 191 4.78 15.14 12.50
C THR A 191 5.25 13.86 13.16
N TRP A 192 6.49 13.46 12.87
CA TRP A 192 7.18 12.34 13.47
C TRP A 192 8.21 12.84 14.46
N GLU A 193 8.18 12.34 15.68
CA GLU A 193 9.07 12.76 16.75
C GLU A 193 9.63 11.58 17.52
N VAL A 194 10.89 11.68 17.91
CA VAL A 194 11.51 10.81 18.90
C VAL A 194 11.70 11.59 20.19
N ILE A 195 11.13 11.12 21.27
CA ILE A 195 11.10 11.78 22.57
C ILE A 195 11.84 10.93 23.58
N LYS A 196 12.90 11.47 24.18
CA LYS A 196 13.68 10.83 25.24
C LYS A 196 13.79 11.74 26.45
N ASP A 197 13.54 11.21 27.64
CA ASP A 197 13.56 11.94 28.92
C ASP A 197 12.70 13.23 28.88
N GLY A 198 11.57 13.15 28.18
CA GLY A 198 10.63 14.28 28.00
C GLY A 198 11.05 15.34 26.97
N GLN A 199 12.17 15.16 26.28
CA GLN A 199 12.68 16.08 25.26
C GLN A 199 12.57 15.48 23.86
N VAL A 200 12.16 16.28 22.88
CA VAL A 200 12.19 15.89 21.46
C VAL A 200 13.65 15.92 20.97
N ILE A 201 14.18 14.77 20.58
CA ILE A 201 15.57 14.60 20.11
C ILE A 201 15.68 14.47 18.58
N GLU A 202 14.62 13.99 17.91
CA GLU A 202 14.49 13.96 16.45
C GLU A 202 13.07 14.42 16.09
N SER A 203 12.90 15.18 15.01
CA SER A 203 11.59 15.58 14.49
C SER A 203 11.63 15.77 12.99
N GLU A 204 10.56 15.32 12.31
CA GLU A 204 10.38 15.46 10.87
C GLU A 204 8.90 15.70 10.55
N ILE A 205 8.63 16.56 9.56
CA ILE A 205 7.27 16.87 9.10
C ILE A 205 7.13 16.38 7.65
N HIS A 206 6.06 15.64 7.40
CA HIS A 206 5.61 15.24 6.07
C HIS A 206 4.31 15.96 5.77
N GLU A 207 4.29 16.74 4.70
CA GLU A 207 3.11 17.51 4.28
C GLU A 207 2.84 17.22 2.82
N GLN A 208 1.61 16.82 2.52
CA GLN A 208 1.17 16.44 1.19
C GLN A 208 -0.22 16.97 0.93
N ALA A 209 -0.33 17.74 -0.16
CA ALA A 209 -1.58 18.36 -0.58
C ALA A 209 -1.71 18.32 -2.11
N PRO A 210 -2.36 17.30 -2.68
CA PRO A 210 -3.03 16.17 -2.02
C PRO A 210 -2.09 15.00 -1.62
N ALA A 211 -2.59 14.11 -0.75
CA ALA A 211 -1.89 12.91 -0.26
C ALA A 211 -2.52 11.61 -0.77
N THR A 212 -3.84 11.50 -0.76
CA THR A 212 -4.55 10.28 -1.18
C THR A 212 -5.82 10.61 -1.94
N ARG A 213 -6.17 9.72 -2.87
CA ARG A 213 -7.40 9.79 -3.68
C ARG A 213 -8.45 8.80 -3.17
N SER A 214 -9.69 9.27 -3.04
CA SER A 214 -10.86 8.44 -2.76
C SER A 214 -11.38 7.77 -4.04
N TYR A 215 -11.94 6.57 -3.91
CA TYR A 215 -12.57 5.85 -5.01
C TYR A 215 -13.97 5.34 -4.61
N THR A 216 -14.91 5.48 -5.51
CA THR A 216 -16.17 4.76 -5.47
C THR A 216 -16.01 3.35 -6.08
N HIS A 217 -16.97 2.45 -5.76
CA HIS A 217 -17.03 1.13 -6.40
C HIS A 217 -17.04 1.21 -7.93
N ALA A 218 -17.83 2.15 -8.47
CA ALA A 218 -17.99 2.32 -9.93
C ALA A 218 -16.72 2.81 -10.61
N GLU A 219 -15.97 3.75 -10.00
CA GLU A 219 -14.70 4.25 -10.52
C GLU A 219 -13.64 3.16 -10.55
N ALA A 220 -13.48 2.40 -9.46
CA ALA A 220 -12.54 1.31 -9.40
C ALA A 220 -12.83 0.22 -10.43
N ILE A 221 -14.10 -0.22 -10.56
CA ILE A 221 -14.51 -1.18 -11.60
C ILE A 221 -14.22 -0.62 -13.02
N THR A 222 -14.44 0.67 -13.23
CA THR A 222 -14.21 1.31 -14.53
C THR A 222 -12.73 1.28 -14.89
N LEU A 223 -11.83 1.55 -13.95
CA LEU A 223 -10.38 1.45 -14.17
C LEU A 223 -9.95 0.04 -14.60
N PHE A 224 -10.45 -1.00 -13.92
CA PHE A 224 -10.16 -2.38 -14.31
C PHE A 224 -10.64 -2.68 -15.74
N LYS A 225 -11.87 -2.26 -16.09
CA LYS A 225 -12.42 -2.45 -17.44
C LYS A 225 -11.60 -1.72 -18.51
N GLN A 226 -11.21 -0.47 -18.25
CA GLN A 226 -10.42 0.34 -19.18
C GLN A 226 -9.04 -0.24 -19.46
N ALA A 227 -8.44 -0.91 -18.48
CA ALA A 227 -7.17 -1.61 -18.65
C ALA A 227 -7.29 -2.96 -19.37
N GLY A 228 -8.51 -3.49 -19.58
CA GLY A 228 -8.76 -4.73 -20.31
C GLY A 228 -9.05 -5.95 -19.41
N PHE A 229 -9.09 -5.79 -18.11
CA PHE A 229 -9.45 -6.88 -17.19
C PHE A 229 -10.87 -7.38 -17.43
N LYS A 230 -11.07 -8.67 -17.25
CA LYS A 230 -12.36 -9.39 -17.31
C LYS A 230 -12.66 -10.06 -15.97
N ASP A 231 -13.83 -10.65 -15.84
CA ASP A 231 -14.27 -11.38 -14.65
C ASP A 231 -13.97 -10.63 -13.35
N ILE A 232 -14.26 -9.32 -13.38
CA ILE A 232 -13.99 -8.40 -12.27
C ILE A 232 -14.94 -8.72 -11.13
N GLN A 233 -14.39 -9.12 -10.00
CA GLN A 233 -15.08 -9.40 -8.76
C GLN A 233 -14.80 -8.29 -7.75
N ILE A 234 -15.83 -7.88 -7.00
CA ILE A 234 -15.73 -6.88 -5.94
C ILE A 234 -16.22 -7.49 -4.64
N PHE A 235 -15.48 -7.25 -3.57
CA PHE A 235 -15.70 -7.82 -2.24
C PHE A 235 -15.65 -6.73 -1.16
N SER A 236 -16.24 -6.98 0.00
CA SER A 236 -15.94 -6.20 1.22
C SER A 236 -14.42 -6.26 1.50
N ALA A 237 -13.87 -5.22 2.11
CA ALA A 237 -12.42 -5.10 2.31
C ALA A 237 -11.81 -6.36 2.93
N ASP A 238 -10.75 -6.85 2.28
CA ASP A 238 -9.92 -7.97 2.75
C ASP A 238 -10.67 -9.27 3.05
N THR A 239 -11.81 -9.49 2.38
CA THR A 239 -12.63 -10.70 2.48
C THR A 239 -13.08 -11.15 1.10
N PHE A 240 -13.74 -12.32 1.02
CA PHE A 240 -14.47 -12.75 -0.17
C PHE A 240 -15.99 -12.60 0.00
N ASP A 241 -16.41 -11.85 1.01
CA ASP A 241 -17.81 -11.55 1.20
C ASP A 241 -18.30 -10.55 0.14
N PRO A 242 -19.55 -10.66 -0.30
CA PRO A 242 -20.14 -9.69 -1.22
C PRO A 242 -20.07 -8.27 -0.66
N VAL A 243 -19.61 -7.32 -1.48
CA VAL A 243 -19.57 -5.90 -1.11
C VAL A 243 -20.98 -5.37 -0.87
N LYS A 244 -21.14 -4.56 0.17
CA LYS A 244 -22.39 -3.84 0.46
C LYS A 244 -22.28 -2.40 -0.05
N PRO A 245 -23.39 -1.77 -0.46
CA PRO A 245 -23.39 -0.36 -0.90
C PRO A 245 -22.82 0.62 0.14
N THR A 246 -22.87 0.23 1.42
CA THR A 246 -22.38 1.03 2.57
C THR A 246 -20.92 0.83 2.87
N ASP A 247 -20.25 -0.17 2.28
CA ASP A 247 -18.84 -0.44 2.54
C ASP A 247 -17.97 0.68 1.98
N THR A 248 -17.11 1.23 2.83
CA THR A 248 -16.12 2.24 2.46
C THR A 248 -14.80 1.63 2.03
N GLY A 249 -14.45 0.47 2.57
CA GLY A 249 -13.33 -0.34 2.14
C GLY A 249 -13.83 -1.52 1.29
N PHE A 250 -13.20 -1.76 0.15
CA PHE A 250 -13.56 -2.85 -0.75
C PHE A 250 -12.36 -3.31 -1.57
N SER A 251 -12.35 -4.57 -1.95
CA SER A 251 -11.26 -5.17 -2.73
C SER A 251 -11.77 -5.64 -4.09
N LEU A 252 -10.97 -5.44 -5.15
CA LEU A 252 -11.26 -5.94 -6.48
C LEU A 252 -10.25 -7.00 -6.89
N VAL A 253 -10.74 -8.01 -7.60
CA VAL A 253 -9.92 -8.99 -8.31
C VAL A 253 -10.37 -9.00 -9.77
N GLY A 254 -9.44 -8.76 -10.69
CA GLY A 254 -9.70 -8.79 -12.13
C GLY A 254 -8.73 -9.74 -12.84
N ILE A 255 -9.21 -10.41 -13.88
CA ILE A 255 -8.47 -11.43 -14.64
C ILE A 255 -8.02 -10.86 -15.98
N LYS A 256 -6.77 -11.12 -16.35
CA LYS A 256 -6.28 -10.91 -17.71
C LYS A 256 -6.66 -12.13 -18.54
N PRO A 257 -7.49 -12.02 -19.60
CA PRO A 257 -7.85 -13.13 -20.48
C PRO A 257 -6.67 -13.73 -21.23
#